data_a8f20f4c581483be69b3dc6e92098856
#
_entry.id   a8f20f4c581483be69b3dc6e92098856
#
_cell.length_a   1.000
_cell.length_b   1.000
_cell.length_c   1.000
_cell.angle_alpha   90.00
_cell.angle_beta   90.00
_cell.angle_gamma   90.00
#
_symmetry.space_group_name_H-M   'P 1'
#
loop_
_entity.id
_entity.type
_entity.pdbx_description
1 polymer ?
#
loop_
_entity_poly.entity_id
_entity_poly.type
_entity_poly.pdbx_seq_one_letter_code
_entity_poly.pdbx_strand_id
1 'polypeptide(L)'
;EIASCLVGSEMCIRDSGYFDSQKHEGRWNELLGKATDKYFDVVGKYAHMTFETNDYRKYAANNGNELIDLYDQIALNEMQLLGLEKYDKMFRNRMYLNVMYQSYMYATSYHTAYNQTTMSDICNPSKLKTSACWGPAHEIGHCNQTRLGVMWIGMTEVTNNIMSEYIQTTIFGQGSRIQTEDMGDVYRNRYSKAWNGIIVAGSSHADFSNIGDDANDVFCKLVPFWQLELYFGKVLGRTPLQQSDRGGFYPDVFEYARTKDYGGMSEGQIQMDFVYNCCVAAQVNLLDFFEKWGFLTPVDRSIEDYDTKTLKVTEEMVDELKKKVENLGYDKLQNIALEYISDNTWELYKNKPEVISGTNATRSGNTITIKNWQNVVAYEVKDQTGKLVFVSSGETTSSTTDMFTLSGNWDSSYKLYAVSAAGKRTEIPVGN
;
A
#
# COMPACT_ATOMS: atom_id res chain seq x y z
N GLU A 1 -10.28 2.55 48.77
CA GLU A 1 -11.07 1.76 47.77
C GLU A 1 -10.40 1.64 46.42
N ILE A 2 -9.70 2.66 45.91
CA ILE A 2 -8.97 2.62 44.62
C ILE A 2 -7.74 1.72 44.70
N ALA A 3 -7.08 1.63 45.87
CA ALA A 3 -5.91 0.75 46.05
C ALA A 3 -6.28 -0.75 46.09
N SER A 4 -7.49 -1.08 46.51
CA SER A 4 -7.97 -2.46 46.54
C SER A 4 -8.31 -3.02 45.16
N CYS A 5 -8.79 -2.17 44.22
CA CYS A 5 -9.04 -2.56 42.83
C CYS A 5 -7.74 -2.81 42.05
N LEU A 6 -6.69 -2.01 42.32
CA LEU A 6 -5.36 -2.16 41.66
C LEU A 6 -4.67 -3.45 42.16
N VAL A 7 -4.76 -3.76 43.46
CA VAL A 7 -4.20 -5.00 44.01
C VAL A 7 -4.96 -6.24 43.50
N GLY A 8 -6.29 -6.13 43.34
CA GLY A 8 -7.09 -7.22 42.74
C GLY A 8 -6.77 -7.47 41.25
N SER A 9 -6.52 -6.43 40.45
CA SER A 9 -6.15 -6.57 39.04
C SER A 9 -4.75 -7.14 38.86
N GLU A 10 -3.79 -6.75 39.71
CA GLU A 10 -2.44 -7.33 39.68
C GLU A 10 -2.43 -8.81 40.11
N MET A 11 -3.26 -9.20 41.07
CA MET A 11 -3.40 -10.60 41.45
C MET A 11 -4.06 -11.44 40.37
N CYS A 12 -5.09 -10.96 39.70
CA CYS A 12 -5.70 -11.64 38.56
C CYS A 12 -4.72 -11.83 37.40
N ILE A 13 -3.93 -10.82 37.08
CA ILE A 13 -2.88 -10.90 36.03
C ILE A 13 -1.79 -11.90 36.42
N ARG A 14 -1.42 -12.01 37.69
CA ARG A 14 -0.44 -12.99 38.17
C ARG A 14 -0.96 -14.43 38.16
N ASP A 15 -2.24 -14.62 38.41
CA ASP A 15 -2.86 -15.97 38.49
C ASP A 15 -3.28 -16.48 37.09
N SER A 16 -3.70 -15.60 36.16
CA SER A 16 -4.10 -15.98 34.80
C SER A 16 -2.89 -16.20 33.87
N GLY A 17 -1.76 -15.58 34.17
CA GLY A 17 -0.53 -15.64 33.43
C GLY A 17 -0.44 -14.55 32.36
N TYR A 18 0.71 -13.93 32.27
CA TYR A 18 1.07 -13.04 31.16
C TYR A 18 2.55 -13.16 30.83
N PHE A 19 2.90 -12.78 29.64
CA PHE A 19 4.29 -12.71 29.20
C PHE A 19 4.63 -11.26 28.82
N ASP A 20 5.72 -10.74 29.35
CA ASP A 20 6.27 -9.44 28.99
C ASP A 20 7.68 -9.69 28.45
N SER A 21 7.92 -9.37 27.18
CA SER A 21 9.18 -9.67 26.51
C SER A 21 10.41 -9.05 27.18
N GLN A 22 10.22 -7.92 27.86
CA GLN A 22 11.31 -7.21 28.56
C GLN A 22 11.57 -7.72 29.98
N LYS A 23 10.54 -8.27 30.65
CA LYS A 23 10.63 -8.72 32.05
C LYS A 23 10.84 -10.23 32.19
N HIS A 24 10.37 -11.00 31.21
CA HIS A 24 10.29 -12.46 31.27
C HIS A 24 11.12 -13.15 30.20
N GLU A 25 12.27 -12.58 29.86
CA GLU A 25 13.18 -13.16 28.87
C GLU A 25 13.46 -14.64 29.17
N GLY A 26 13.34 -15.50 28.14
CA GLY A 26 13.57 -16.94 28.24
C GLY A 26 12.50 -17.74 29.02
N ARG A 27 11.44 -17.10 29.54
CA ARG A 27 10.41 -17.76 30.37
C ARG A 27 9.10 -18.04 29.65
N TRP A 28 9.05 -17.91 28.33
CA TRP A 28 7.83 -18.11 27.54
C TRP A 28 7.13 -19.45 27.85
N ASN A 29 7.85 -20.57 27.72
CA ASN A 29 7.29 -21.90 27.89
C ASN A 29 6.82 -22.14 29.33
N GLU A 30 7.55 -21.63 30.33
CA GLU A 30 7.17 -21.74 31.75
C GLU A 30 5.86 -21.02 32.01
N LEU A 31 5.75 -19.76 31.58
CA LEU A 31 4.60 -18.91 31.83
C LEU A 31 3.36 -19.39 31.07
N LEU A 32 3.51 -19.72 29.78
CA LEU A 32 2.43 -20.27 28.97
C LEU A 32 1.95 -21.64 29.51
N GLY A 33 2.88 -22.46 30.00
CA GLY A 33 2.56 -23.75 30.63
C GLY A 33 1.74 -23.61 31.91
N LYS A 34 1.98 -22.56 32.69
CA LYS A 34 1.28 -22.24 33.94
C LYS A 34 -0.03 -21.47 33.74
N ALA A 35 -0.29 -20.97 32.55
CA ALA A 35 -1.48 -20.18 32.26
C ALA A 35 -2.75 -21.04 32.43
N THR A 36 -3.70 -20.57 33.22
CA THR A 36 -4.95 -21.28 33.56
C THR A 36 -6.17 -20.61 32.91
N ASP A 37 -6.06 -19.36 32.53
CA ASP A 37 -7.17 -18.62 31.94
C ASP A 37 -7.33 -18.93 30.44
N LYS A 38 -8.51 -18.63 29.90
CA LYS A 38 -8.83 -18.74 28.49
C LYS A 38 -7.92 -17.83 27.66
N TYR A 39 -7.63 -16.65 28.13
CA TYR A 39 -6.83 -15.64 27.46
C TYR A 39 -5.46 -15.47 28.11
N PHE A 40 -4.47 -15.16 27.31
CA PHE A 40 -3.11 -14.91 27.75
C PHE A 40 -2.60 -13.61 27.15
N ASP A 41 -2.12 -12.72 28.02
CA ASP A 41 -1.56 -11.44 27.58
C ASP A 41 -0.10 -11.58 27.22
N VAL A 42 0.25 -11.05 26.04
CA VAL A 42 1.62 -11.01 25.55
C VAL A 42 2.00 -9.56 25.27
N VAL A 43 2.95 -9.06 26.03
CA VAL A 43 3.33 -7.63 26.05
C VAL A 43 4.71 -7.48 25.47
N GLY A 44 4.81 -6.78 24.35
CA GLY A 44 6.03 -6.35 23.69
C GLY A 44 6.43 -4.91 24.04
N LYS A 45 7.32 -4.36 23.28
CA LYS A 45 7.72 -2.96 23.40
C LYS A 45 6.69 -2.02 22.77
N TYR A 46 6.16 -2.38 21.61
CA TYR A 46 5.24 -1.57 20.80
C TYR A 46 3.86 -2.20 20.64
N ALA A 47 3.74 -3.51 20.81
CA ALA A 47 2.50 -4.26 20.68
C ALA A 47 2.09 -4.92 22.00
N HIS A 48 0.79 -5.13 22.19
CA HIS A 48 0.20 -5.89 23.28
C HIS A 48 -0.91 -6.77 22.71
N MET A 49 -0.76 -8.08 22.83
CA MET A 49 -1.70 -9.06 22.28
C MET A 49 -2.43 -9.79 23.39
N THR A 50 -3.75 -9.93 23.26
CA THR A 50 -4.58 -10.80 24.09
C THR A 50 -5.27 -11.84 23.19
N PHE A 51 -4.66 -13.01 23.05
CA PHE A 51 -5.22 -14.13 22.28
C PHE A 51 -5.55 -15.30 23.20
N GLU A 52 -6.19 -16.35 22.68
CA GLU A 52 -6.46 -17.53 23.49
C GLU A 52 -5.17 -18.26 23.88
N THR A 53 -5.10 -18.68 25.13
CA THR A 53 -3.99 -19.47 25.65
C THR A 53 -3.74 -20.73 24.82
N ASN A 54 -4.82 -21.36 24.34
CA ASN A 54 -4.72 -22.55 23.50
C ASN A 54 -4.18 -22.28 22.10
N ASP A 55 -4.43 -21.11 21.54
CA ASP A 55 -3.85 -20.71 20.24
C ASP A 55 -2.34 -20.49 20.35
N TYR A 56 -1.88 -19.85 21.42
CA TYR A 56 -0.44 -19.74 21.69
C TYR A 56 0.21 -21.12 21.90
N ARG A 57 -0.44 -22.01 22.65
CA ARG A 57 0.05 -23.39 22.85
C ARG A 57 0.12 -24.17 21.55
N LYS A 58 -0.80 -23.94 20.64
CA LYS A 58 -0.89 -24.67 19.37
C LYS A 58 0.04 -24.11 18.30
N TYR A 59 0.15 -22.79 18.17
CA TYR A 59 0.78 -22.16 17.03
C TYR A 59 2.11 -21.48 17.35
N ALA A 60 2.36 -21.13 18.61
CA ALA A 60 3.56 -20.43 19.09
C ALA A 60 4.19 -21.08 20.34
N ALA A 61 3.99 -22.40 20.55
CA ALA A 61 4.40 -23.10 21.77
C ALA A 61 5.84 -22.80 22.23
N ASN A 62 6.78 -22.72 21.29
CA ASN A 62 8.20 -22.47 21.57
C ASN A 62 8.70 -21.12 20.97
N ASN A 63 7.84 -20.37 20.33
CA ASN A 63 8.22 -19.22 19.48
C ASN A 63 7.52 -17.91 19.91
N GLY A 64 7.08 -17.80 21.14
CA GLY A 64 6.36 -16.62 21.62
C GLY A 64 7.18 -15.33 21.61
N ASN A 65 8.49 -15.43 21.89
CA ASN A 65 9.39 -14.28 21.75
C ASN A 65 9.44 -13.80 20.29
N GLU A 66 9.59 -14.73 19.34
CA GLU A 66 9.58 -14.42 17.92
C GLU A 66 8.25 -13.82 17.48
N LEU A 67 7.12 -14.34 17.98
CA LEU A 67 5.80 -13.80 17.66
C LEU A 67 5.65 -12.34 18.10
N ILE A 68 6.01 -12.02 19.34
CA ILE A 68 5.88 -10.64 19.84
C ILE A 68 6.88 -9.68 19.15
N ASP A 69 8.07 -10.16 18.82
CA ASP A 69 9.06 -9.38 18.08
C ASP A 69 8.56 -9.01 16.68
N LEU A 70 7.82 -9.92 16.01
CA LEU A 70 7.21 -9.64 14.71
C LEU A 70 6.10 -8.58 14.82
N TYR A 71 5.24 -8.66 15.85
CA TYR A 71 4.22 -7.63 16.08
C TYR A 71 4.83 -6.29 16.48
N ASP A 72 5.89 -6.30 17.28
CA ASP A 72 6.65 -5.09 17.60
C ASP A 72 7.27 -4.47 16.33
N GLN A 73 7.76 -5.30 15.40
CA GLN A 73 8.28 -4.82 14.10
C GLN A 73 7.15 -4.19 13.27
N ILE A 74 5.97 -4.81 13.16
CA ILE A 74 4.85 -4.24 12.44
C ILE A 74 4.49 -2.87 13.04
N ALA A 75 4.20 -2.81 14.34
CA ALA A 75 3.79 -1.58 15.00
C ALA A 75 4.86 -0.47 14.91
N LEU A 76 6.14 -0.80 15.13
CA LEU A 76 7.24 0.16 15.05
C LEU A 76 7.41 0.72 13.62
N ASN A 77 7.45 -0.16 12.63
CA ASN A 77 7.73 0.26 11.25
C ASN A 77 6.58 1.07 10.66
N GLU A 78 5.34 0.80 11.04
CA GLU A 78 4.22 1.68 10.68
C GLU A 78 4.35 3.07 11.33
N MET A 79 4.69 3.14 12.63
CA MET A 79 4.96 4.42 13.28
C MET A 79 6.12 5.20 12.64
N GLN A 80 7.16 4.50 12.18
CA GLN A 80 8.27 5.10 11.45
C GLN A 80 7.83 5.63 10.08
N LEU A 81 7.03 4.85 9.34
CA LEU A 81 6.47 5.27 8.05
C LEU A 81 5.56 6.51 8.20
N LEU A 82 4.84 6.61 9.31
CA LEU A 82 4.07 7.80 9.70
C LEU A 82 4.95 9.00 10.07
N GLY A 83 6.27 8.84 10.15
CA GLY A 83 7.19 9.88 10.58
C GLY A 83 7.18 10.18 12.08
N LEU A 84 6.55 9.34 12.91
CA LEU A 84 6.43 9.62 14.35
C LEU A 84 7.80 9.63 15.03
N GLU A 85 8.72 8.77 14.62
CA GLU A 85 10.09 8.79 15.13
C GLU A 85 10.86 10.03 14.64
N LYS A 86 10.76 10.34 13.35
CA LYS A 86 11.39 11.52 12.73
C LYS A 86 11.00 12.84 13.40
N TYR A 87 9.73 12.96 13.81
CA TYR A 87 9.16 14.17 14.38
C TYR A 87 9.01 14.14 15.91
N ASP A 88 9.63 13.15 16.59
CA ASP A 88 9.58 12.98 18.06
C ASP A 88 8.12 12.88 18.59
N LYS A 89 7.29 12.12 17.91
CA LYS A 89 5.85 11.93 18.20
C LYS A 89 5.47 10.48 18.44
N MET A 90 6.43 9.61 18.75
CA MET A 90 6.18 8.19 19.01
C MET A 90 5.10 8.00 20.08
N PHE A 91 4.18 7.09 19.81
CA PHE A 91 3.15 6.75 20.79
C PHE A 91 3.77 6.14 22.04
N ARG A 92 3.26 6.52 23.20
CA ARG A 92 3.65 5.92 24.48
C ARG A 92 2.87 4.64 24.78
N ASN A 93 1.68 4.52 24.21
CA ASN A 93 0.85 3.34 24.33
C ASN A 93 1.29 2.28 23.33
N ARG A 94 1.13 1.02 23.72
CA ARG A 94 1.28 -0.11 22.81
C ARG A 94 0.06 -0.25 21.92
N MET A 95 0.27 -0.71 20.70
CA MET A 95 -0.83 -1.14 19.84
C MET A 95 -1.47 -2.39 20.45
N TYR A 96 -2.76 -2.31 20.73
CA TYR A 96 -3.50 -3.40 21.35
C TYR A 96 -4.19 -4.26 20.30
N LEU A 97 -3.96 -5.58 20.38
CA LEU A 97 -4.52 -6.58 19.48
C LEU A 97 -5.25 -7.64 20.28
N ASN A 98 -6.48 -7.96 19.95
CA ASN A 98 -7.24 -8.98 20.65
C ASN A 98 -7.93 -9.98 19.73
N VAL A 99 -8.15 -11.19 20.25
CA VAL A 99 -9.00 -12.18 19.59
C VAL A 99 -10.47 -11.82 19.74
N MET A 100 -11.27 -12.13 18.73
CA MET A 100 -12.73 -11.98 18.75
C MET A 100 -13.40 -13.12 17.97
N TYR A 101 -14.77 -13.19 17.97
CA TYR A 101 -15.50 -14.34 17.45
C TYR A 101 -16.62 -13.98 16.47
N GLN A 102 -16.86 -12.70 16.22
CA GLN A 102 -18.06 -12.24 15.51
C GLN A 102 -17.78 -11.74 14.08
N SER A 103 -16.65 -11.11 13.87
CA SER A 103 -16.26 -10.57 12.57
C SER A 103 -14.98 -11.23 12.07
N TYR A 104 -14.52 -10.93 10.86
CA TYR A 104 -13.26 -11.46 10.34
C TYR A 104 -12.07 -10.77 10.98
N MET A 105 -11.90 -9.47 10.70
CA MET A 105 -10.94 -8.56 11.31
C MET A 105 -11.54 -7.17 11.34
N TYR A 106 -11.15 -6.34 12.28
CA TYR A 106 -11.50 -4.92 12.29
C TYR A 106 -10.55 -4.10 13.16
N ALA A 107 -10.50 -2.80 12.90
CA ALA A 107 -9.84 -1.81 13.73
C ALA A 107 -10.85 -0.83 14.34
N THR A 108 -10.47 -0.31 15.50
CA THR A 108 -11.12 0.85 16.13
C THR A 108 -10.08 1.96 16.29
N SER A 109 -10.44 3.06 16.96
CA SER A 109 -9.48 4.14 17.23
C SER A 109 -8.35 3.77 18.22
N TYR A 110 -8.41 2.61 18.88
CA TYR A 110 -7.49 2.25 19.96
C TYR A 110 -7.08 0.77 20.01
N HIS A 111 -7.67 -0.10 19.20
CA HIS A 111 -7.29 -1.50 19.11
C HIS A 111 -7.68 -2.12 17.78
N THR A 112 -7.09 -3.28 17.52
CA THR A 112 -7.42 -4.16 16.40
C THR A 112 -7.92 -5.51 16.93
N ALA A 113 -8.84 -6.15 16.21
CA ALA A 113 -9.44 -7.42 16.62
C ALA A 113 -9.48 -8.42 15.47
N TYR A 114 -9.23 -9.68 15.78
CA TYR A 114 -9.03 -10.75 14.81
C TYR A 114 -9.87 -11.96 15.16
N ASN A 115 -10.56 -12.54 14.17
CA ASN A 115 -11.34 -13.74 14.42
C ASN A 115 -10.45 -14.90 14.86
N GLN A 116 -10.95 -15.68 15.83
CA GLN A 116 -10.27 -16.86 16.35
C GLN A 116 -9.85 -17.83 15.22
N THR A 117 -10.61 -17.91 14.13
CA THR A 117 -10.29 -18.75 12.97
C THR A 117 -9.02 -18.32 12.23
N THR A 118 -8.56 -17.09 12.39
CA THR A 118 -7.34 -16.57 11.77
C THR A 118 -6.08 -16.86 12.57
N MET A 119 -6.20 -17.35 13.80
CA MET A 119 -5.06 -17.57 14.69
C MET A 119 -4.05 -18.58 14.15
N SER A 120 -4.48 -19.53 13.31
CA SER A 120 -3.55 -20.46 12.63
C SER A 120 -2.51 -19.76 11.76
N ASP A 121 -2.78 -18.54 11.33
CA ASP A 121 -1.92 -17.73 10.47
C ASP A 121 -1.23 -16.62 11.30
N ILE A 122 -1.99 -15.80 12.00
CA ILE A 122 -1.46 -14.62 12.66
C ILE A 122 -0.85 -14.89 14.05
N CYS A 123 -1.17 -16.01 14.70
CA CYS A 123 -0.50 -16.46 15.93
C CYS A 123 0.67 -17.42 15.64
N ASN A 124 0.97 -17.67 14.37
CA ASN A 124 2.07 -18.52 13.93
C ASN A 124 3.22 -17.69 13.36
N PRO A 125 4.37 -17.57 14.06
CA PRO A 125 5.48 -16.74 13.62
C PRO A 125 5.96 -17.04 12.19
N SER A 126 6.02 -18.32 11.83
CA SER A 126 6.50 -18.74 10.51
C SER A 126 5.57 -18.30 9.38
N LYS A 127 4.24 -18.24 9.64
CA LYS A 127 3.27 -17.74 8.67
C LYS A 127 3.16 -16.23 8.71
N LEU A 128 3.23 -15.61 9.89
CA LEU A 128 3.17 -14.17 10.05
C LEU A 128 4.30 -13.46 9.28
N LYS A 129 5.48 -14.06 9.15
CA LYS A 129 6.58 -13.55 8.32
C LYS A 129 6.31 -13.57 6.81
N THR A 130 5.23 -14.22 6.37
CA THR A 130 4.83 -14.33 4.98
C THR A 130 3.64 -13.40 4.69
N SER A 131 2.81 -13.71 3.73
CA SER A 131 1.62 -12.92 3.39
C SER A 131 0.59 -12.79 4.53
N ALA A 132 0.68 -13.62 5.59
CA ALA A 132 -0.22 -13.51 6.75
C ALA A 132 0.00 -12.22 7.58
N CYS A 133 1.12 -11.52 7.41
CA CYS A 133 1.34 -10.20 8.03
C CYS A 133 0.37 -9.13 7.52
N TRP A 134 -0.20 -9.31 6.32
CA TRP A 134 -1.08 -8.34 5.69
C TRP A 134 -2.26 -7.95 6.59
N GLY A 135 -3.00 -8.94 7.12
CA GLY A 135 -4.16 -8.68 7.97
C GLY A 135 -3.82 -7.81 9.19
N PRO A 136 -2.88 -8.22 10.05
CA PRO A 136 -2.44 -7.38 11.17
C PRO A 136 -1.95 -5.99 10.76
N ALA A 137 -1.14 -5.87 9.72
CA ALA A 137 -0.67 -4.58 9.23
C ALA A 137 -1.80 -3.72 8.63
N HIS A 138 -2.81 -4.33 8.01
CA HIS A 138 -3.99 -3.64 7.51
C HIS A 138 -4.82 -3.02 8.64
N GLU A 139 -5.10 -3.81 9.69
CA GLU A 139 -5.88 -3.31 10.82
C GLU A 139 -5.11 -2.27 11.65
N ILE A 140 -3.82 -2.49 11.89
CA ILE A 140 -2.96 -1.48 12.55
C ILE A 140 -2.87 -0.23 11.66
N GLY A 141 -2.80 -0.40 10.33
CA GLY A 141 -2.85 0.67 9.36
C GLY A 141 -4.09 1.56 9.50
N HIS A 142 -5.26 1.02 9.78
CA HIS A 142 -6.47 1.80 10.08
C HIS A 142 -6.34 2.64 11.35
N CYS A 143 -5.70 2.11 12.40
CA CYS A 143 -5.40 2.89 13.61
C CYS A 143 -4.42 4.05 13.33
N ASN A 144 -3.50 3.84 12.40
CA ASN A 144 -2.44 4.76 12.02
C ASN A 144 -2.83 5.69 10.86
N GLN A 145 -3.88 5.38 10.12
CA GLN A 145 -4.37 6.17 9.00
C GLN A 145 -4.69 7.60 9.47
N THR A 146 -3.96 8.57 8.95
CA THR A 146 -4.15 9.98 9.31
C THR A 146 -5.45 10.48 8.67
N ARG A 147 -6.51 10.47 9.47
CA ARG A 147 -7.85 10.86 9.04
C ARG A 147 -7.90 12.36 8.78
N LEU A 148 -8.56 12.66 7.66
CA LEU A 148 -8.53 13.92 6.96
C LEU A 148 -7.08 14.27 6.56
N GLY A 149 -6.83 14.28 5.26
CA GLY A 149 -5.52 14.59 4.69
C GLY A 149 -4.88 13.47 3.90
N VAL A 150 -4.79 12.25 4.45
CA VAL A 150 -4.38 11.05 3.70
C VAL A 150 -5.58 10.11 3.47
N MET A 151 -6.70 10.41 4.07
CA MET A 151 -7.96 9.69 3.93
C MET A 151 -9.10 10.67 3.66
N TRP A 152 -9.76 10.52 2.53
CA TRP A 152 -11.05 11.13 2.16
C TRP A 152 -12.02 10.03 1.73
N ILE A 153 -13.25 10.38 1.38
CA ILE A 153 -14.27 9.38 1.06
C ILE A 153 -13.81 8.45 -0.10
N GLY A 154 -13.97 7.17 0.08
CA GLY A 154 -13.53 6.12 -0.83
C GLY A 154 -12.07 5.69 -0.66
N MET A 155 -11.38 6.17 0.38
CA MET A 155 -9.98 5.85 0.67
C MET A 155 -9.79 5.06 1.97
N THR A 156 -10.83 4.73 2.71
CA THR A 156 -10.70 4.05 4.01
C THR A 156 -9.95 2.72 3.89
N GLU A 157 -10.31 1.89 2.90
CA GLU A 157 -9.66 0.60 2.63
C GLU A 157 -8.50 0.69 1.62
N VAL A 158 -8.04 1.91 1.30
CA VAL A 158 -6.97 2.13 0.32
C VAL A 158 -5.69 2.60 1.00
N THR A 159 -5.73 3.73 1.67
CA THR A 159 -4.51 4.37 2.19
C THR A 159 -3.95 3.70 3.44
N ASN A 160 -4.75 2.93 4.20
CA ASN A 160 -4.25 2.04 5.25
C ASN A 160 -3.34 0.94 4.67
N ASN A 161 -3.58 0.51 3.43
CA ASN A 161 -2.79 -0.52 2.75
C ASN A 161 -1.41 -0.04 2.27
N ILE A 162 -1.10 1.25 2.33
CA ILE A 162 0.28 1.75 2.21
C ILE A 162 1.15 1.09 3.27
N MET A 163 0.63 0.98 4.52
CA MET A 163 1.30 0.31 5.63
C MET A 163 1.44 -1.19 5.38
N SER A 164 0.36 -1.85 4.97
CA SER A 164 0.38 -3.30 4.72
C SER A 164 1.38 -3.70 3.64
N GLU A 165 1.40 -2.96 2.54
CA GLU A 165 2.32 -3.19 1.43
C GLU A 165 3.78 -2.92 1.86
N TYR A 166 4.01 -1.87 2.66
CA TYR A 166 5.31 -1.56 3.22
C TYR A 166 5.83 -2.65 4.17
N ILE A 167 4.98 -3.11 5.10
CA ILE A 167 5.32 -4.20 6.04
C ILE A 167 5.62 -5.48 5.26
N GLN A 168 4.74 -5.87 4.34
CA GLN A 168 4.91 -7.11 3.59
C GLN A 168 6.17 -7.10 2.72
N THR A 169 6.37 -6.05 1.94
CA THR A 169 7.45 -6.03 0.93
C THR A 169 8.77 -5.52 1.45
N THR A 170 8.76 -4.45 2.24
CA THR A 170 9.99 -3.77 2.68
C THR A 170 10.52 -4.35 3.97
N ILE A 171 9.66 -4.66 4.94
CA ILE A 171 10.07 -5.16 6.24
C ILE A 171 10.25 -6.66 6.24
N PHE A 172 9.29 -7.42 5.70
CA PHE A 172 9.36 -8.89 5.69
C PHE A 172 9.89 -9.48 4.38
N GLY A 173 10.18 -8.64 3.36
CA GLY A 173 10.81 -9.07 2.11
C GLY A 173 9.97 -10.02 1.27
N GLN A 174 8.64 -9.96 1.41
CA GLN A 174 7.71 -10.80 0.66
C GLN A 174 7.33 -10.14 -0.67
N GLY A 175 6.76 -10.94 -1.58
CA GLY A 175 6.22 -10.41 -2.82
C GLY A 175 5.08 -9.42 -2.58
N SER A 176 5.05 -8.36 -3.38
CA SER A 176 3.99 -7.36 -3.37
C SER A 176 2.65 -8.01 -3.75
N ARG A 177 1.60 -7.72 -2.98
CA ARG A 177 0.25 -8.19 -3.28
C ARG A 177 -0.27 -7.57 -4.58
N ILE A 178 0.06 -6.33 -4.85
CA ILE A 178 -0.32 -5.62 -6.08
C ILE A 178 0.31 -6.29 -7.32
N GLN A 179 1.53 -6.84 -7.17
CA GLN A 179 2.28 -7.44 -8.26
C GLN A 179 1.96 -8.92 -8.48
N THR A 180 1.72 -9.70 -7.42
CA THR A 180 1.78 -11.16 -7.48
C THR A 180 0.46 -11.88 -7.23
N GLU A 181 -0.54 -11.21 -6.66
CA GLU A 181 -1.83 -11.85 -6.39
C GLU A 181 -2.57 -12.16 -7.69
N ASP A 182 -3.02 -13.41 -7.83
CA ASP A 182 -3.86 -13.83 -8.96
C ASP A 182 -5.25 -13.18 -8.85
N MET A 183 -5.64 -12.48 -9.88
CA MET A 183 -6.92 -11.77 -9.94
C MET A 183 -8.00 -12.56 -10.66
N GLY A 184 -7.63 -13.67 -11.32
CA GLY A 184 -8.58 -14.48 -12.09
C GLY A 184 -9.17 -13.76 -13.31
N ASP A 185 -8.56 -12.67 -13.79
CA ASP A 185 -9.00 -11.90 -14.94
C ASP A 185 -7.92 -11.82 -16.05
N VAL A 186 -8.15 -11.01 -17.07
CA VAL A 186 -7.23 -10.87 -18.22
C VAL A 186 -5.97 -10.05 -17.92
N TYR A 187 -5.92 -9.36 -16.80
CA TYR A 187 -4.78 -8.52 -16.44
C TYR A 187 -3.71 -9.32 -15.71
N ARG A 188 -2.46 -9.06 -16.00
CA ARG A 188 -1.32 -9.78 -15.39
C ARG A 188 -1.20 -9.54 -13.89
N ASN A 189 -1.55 -8.35 -13.44
CA ASN A 189 -1.46 -7.89 -12.05
C ASN A 189 -2.30 -6.63 -11.87
N ARG A 190 -2.41 -6.13 -10.66
CA ARG A 190 -3.17 -4.92 -10.35
C ARG A 190 -2.59 -3.65 -10.96
N TYR A 191 -1.31 -3.59 -11.25
CA TYR A 191 -0.73 -2.49 -12.03
C TYR A 191 -1.39 -2.39 -13.39
N SER A 192 -1.38 -3.48 -14.15
CA SER A 192 -2.00 -3.53 -15.49
C SER A 192 -3.50 -3.22 -15.42
N LYS A 193 -4.21 -3.76 -14.42
CA LYS A 193 -5.65 -3.49 -14.23
C LYS A 193 -5.91 -2.01 -13.94
N ALA A 194 -5.17 -1.42 -13.03
CA ALA A 194 -5.31 -0.01 -12.65
C ALA A 194 -4.95 0.94 -13.81
N TRP A 195 -3.90 0.65 -14.57
CA TRP A 195 -3.54 1.46 -15.75
C TRP A 195 -4.64 1.45 -16.80
N ASN A 196 -5.25 0.30 -17.07
CA ASN A 196 -6.34 0.22 -18.05
C ASN A 196 -7.62 0.85 -17.51
N GLY A 197 -7.96 0.65 -16.25
CA GLY A 197 -9.17 1.18 -15.64
C GLY A 197 -9.15 2.68 -15.38
N ILE A 198 -7.96 3.29 -15.25
CA ILE A 198 -7.82 4.72 -14.96
C ILE A 198 -7.14 5.44 -16.14
N ILE A 199 -5.88 5.11 -16.43
CA ILE A 199 -5.05 5.88 -17.39
C ILE A 199 -5.56 5.71 -18.82
N VAL A 200 -5.78 4.47 -19.27
CA VAL A 200 -6.28 4.18 -20.62
C VAL A 200 -7.72 4.66 -20.78
N ALA A 201 -8.55 4.42 -19.77
CA ALA A 201 -9.96 4.86 -19.78
C ALA A 201 -10.10 6.38 -19.69
N GLY A 202 -9.11 7.12 -19.17
CA GLY A 202 -9.22 8.54 -18.86
C GLY A 202 -10.22 8.85 -17.77
N SER A 203 -10.38 7.94 -16.82
CA SER A 203 -11.37 8.01 -15.74
C SER A 203 -10.81 8.76 -14.53
N SER A 204 -11.71 9.26 -13.67
CA SER A 204 -11.31 9.69 -12.34
C SER A 204 -10.79 8.51 -11.53
N HIS A 205 -9.79 8.73 -10.69
CA HIS A 205 -9.33 7.73 -9.72
C HIS A 205 -10.49 7.19 -8.85
N ALA A 206 -11.46 8.04 -8.55
CA ALA A 206 -12.65 7.67 -7.79
C ALA A 206 -13.60 6.74 -8.56
N ASP A 207 -13.58 6.75 -9.90
CA ASP A 207 -14.47 5.94 -10.73
C ASP A 207 -14.09 4.47 -10.76
N PHE A 208 -12.84 4.15 -10.42
CA PHE A 208 -12.37 2.76 -10.42
C PHE A 208 -13.20 1.85 -9.50
N SER A 209 -13.78 2.40 -8.44
CA SER A 209 -14.64 1.67 -7.52
C SER A 209 -15.98 1.22 -8.11
N ASN A 210 -16.33 1.57 -9.34
CA ASN A 210 -17.63 1.31 -9.96
C ASN A 210 -17.57 0.40 -11.18
N ILE A 211 -16.45 -0.23 -11.46
CA ILE A 211 -16.30 -1.09 -12.63
C ILE A 211 -16.56 -2.54 -12.25
N GLY A 212 -17.81 -3.00 -12.42
CA GLY A 212 -18.26 -4.37 -12.20
C GLY A 212 -18.44 -4.76 -10.71
N ASP A 213 -18.73 -6.02 -10.46
CA ASP A 213 -18.91 -6.56 -9.09
C ASP A 213 -17.58 -6.65 -8.29
N ASP A 214 -16.42 -6.60 -8.97
CA ASP A 214 -15.09 -6.37 -8.39
C ASP A 214 -14.79 -4.87 -8.25
N ALA A 215 -15.80 -4.06 -8.23
CA ALA A 215 -15.81 -2.61 -8.26
C ALA A 215 -15.01 -1.93 -7.16
N ASN A 216 -14.75 -2.62 -6.07
CA ASN A 216 -13.92 -2.17 -4.96
C ASN A 216 -12.55 -2.86 -4.94
N ASP A 217 -11.87 -2.98 -6.08
CA ASP A 217 -10.47 -3.39 -6.06
C ASP A 217 -9.61 -2.27 -5.45
N VAL A 218 -9.63 -2.21 -4.12
CA VAL A 218 -8.89 -1.25 -3.30
C VAL A 218 -7.40 -1.30 -3.57
N PHE A 219 -6.90 -2.44 -4.01
CA PHE A 219 -5.48 -2.60 -4.35
C PHE A 219 -5.14 -1.98 -5.71
N CYS A 220 -6.06 -1.92 -6.66
CA CYS A 220 -5.88 -1.12 -7.87
C CYS A 220 -5.88 0.39 -7.56
N LYS A 221 -6.73 0.84 -6.63
CA LYS A 221 -6.71 2.23 -6.14
C LYS A 221 -5.45 2.56 -5.36
N LEU A 222 -4.83 1.56 -4.71
CA LEU A 222 -3.58 1.71 -3.97
C LEU A 222 -2.37 1.96 -4.88
N VAL A 223 -2.41 1.53 -6.15
CA VAL A 223 -1.26 1.59 -7.06
C VAL A 223 -0.56 2.95 -7.09
N PRO A 224 -1.21 4.10 -7.34
CA PRO A 224 -0.51 5.39 -7.40
C PRO A 224 0.15 5.76 -6.06
N PHE A 225 -0.43 5.41 -4.94
CA PHE A 225 0.17 5.66 -3.62
C PHE A 225 1.43 4.82 -3.42
N TRP A 226 1.37 3.53 -3.80
CA TRP A 226 2.52 2.65 -3.68
C TRP A 226 3.65 3.02 -4.66
N GLN A 227 3.32 3.50 -5.86
CA GLN A 227 4.30 4.01 -6.83
C GLN A 227 5.12 5.18 -6.29
N LEU A 228 4.52 6.04 -5.47
CA LEU A 228 5.25 7.12 -4.79
C LEU A 228 6.27 6.57 -3.79
N GLU A 229 5.93 5.52 -3.03
CA GLU A 229 6.88 4.85 -2.14
C GLU A 229 7.98 4.13 -2.93
N LEU A 230 7.63 3.42 -3.99
CA LEU A 230 8.62 2.78 -4.86
C LEU A 230 9.65 3.78 -5.38
N TYR A 231 9.19 4.96 -5.82
CA TYR A 231 10.09 5.96 -6.38
C TYR A 231 10.85 6.73 -5.30
N PHE A 232 10.16 7.38 -4.39
CA PHE A 232 10.80 8.23 -3.38
C PHE A 232 11.49 7.40 -2.29
N GLY A 233 10.87 6.32 -1.84
CA GLY A 233 11.43 5.41 -0.83
C GLY A 233 12.54 4.53 -1.41
N LYS A 234 12.21 3.64 -2.35
CA LYS A 234 13.17 2.63 -2.82
C LYS A 234 14.16 3.15 -3.87
N VAL A 235 13.71 3.89 -4.90
CA VAL A 235 14.62 4.39 -5.97
C VAL A 235 15.53 5.50 -5.45
N LEU A 236 14.98 6.50 -4.76
CA LEU A 236 15.74 7.63 -4.24
C LEU A 236 16.33 7.39 -2.85
N GLY A 237 15.99 6.27 -2.21
CA GLY A 237 16.51 5.88 -0.90
C GLY A 237 16.06 6.79 0.26
N ARG A 238 14.90 7.45 0.11
CA ARG A 238 14.31 8.30 1.15
C ARG A 238 13.56 7.44 2.18
N THR A 239 14.31 6.68 2.97
CA THR A 239 13.72 5.78 3.97
C THR A 239 13.18 6.55 5.18
N PRO A 240 12.18 6.02 5.90
CA PRO A 240 11.61 6.64 7.10
C PRO A 240 12.64 6.93 8.21
N LEU A 241 13.73 6.17 8.25
CA LEU A 241 14.78 6.28 9.25
C LEU A 241 15.82 7.37 8.94
N GLN A 242 15.79 7.95 7.72
CA GLN A 242 16.71 9.04 7.39
C GLN A 242 16.24 10.33 8.04
N GLN A 243 17.02 10.80 9.01
CA GLN A 243 16.76 12.07 9.73
C GLN A 243 17.21 13.32 8.97
N SER A 244 17.57 13.21 7.70
CA SER A 244 17.84 14.38 6.87
C SER A 244 16.55 15.12 6.56
N ASP A 245 16.63 16.39 6.14
CA ASP A 245 15.49 17.21 5.72
C ASP A 245 14.64 16.57 4.58
N ARG A 246 15.17 15.52 3.96
CA ARG A 246 14.52 14.71 2.92
C ARG A 246 14.39 13.24 3.31
N GLY A 247 14.46 12.91 4.59
CA GLY A 247 14.28 11.54 5.08
C GLY A 247 12.82 11.12 5.01
N GLY A 248 12.52 10.13 4.16
CA GLY A 248 11.19 9.57 3.98
C GLY A 248 10.22 10.48 3.25
N PHE A 249 9.57 9.97 2.21
CA PHE A 249 8.50 10.69 1.53
C PHE A 249 7.21 10.67 2.37
N TYR A 250 6.74 9.48 2.74
CA TYR A 250 5.53 9.34 3.55
C TYR A 250 5.62 9.92 4.95
N PRO A 251 6.75 9.86 5.69
CA PRO A 251 6.91 10.61 6.92
C PRO A 251 6.50 12.08 6.83
N ASP A 252 6.87 12.75 5.74
CA ASP A 252 6.56 14.17 5.55
C ASP A 252 5.11 14.38 5.10
N VAL A 253 4.57 13.49 4.26
CA VAL A 253 3.15 13.50 3.86
C VAL A 253 2.24 13.34 5.07
N PHE A 254 2.52 12.38 5.95
CA PHE A 254 1.74 12.13 7.15
C PHE A 254 1.89 13.24 8.20
N GLU A 255 3.09 13.80 8.36
CA GLU A 255 3.28 14.91 9.29
C GLU A 255 2.53 16.17 8.85
N TYR A 256 2.58 16.51 7.57
CA TYR A 256 1.79 17.61 7.03
C TYR A 256 0.29 17.39 7.31
N ALA A 257 -0.23 16.21 6.97
CA ALA A 257 -1.64 15.88 7.18
C ALA A 257 -2.03 15.93 8.66
N ARG A 258 -1.16 15.47 9.55
CA ARG A 258 -1.41 15.47 11.01
C ARG A 258 -1.43 16.85 11.63
N THR A 259 -0.71 17.79 11.06
CA THR A 259 -0.56 19.15 11.62
C THR A 259 -1.49 20.17 11.00
N LYS A 260 -2.11 19.84 9.88
CA LYS A 260 -3.04 20.73 9.18
C LYS A 260 -4.46 20.65 9.76
N ASP A 261 -5.11 21.80 9.82
CA ASP A 261 -6.55 21.88 10.10
C ASP A 261 -7.35 21.64 8.81
N TYR A 262 -8.18 20.62 8.81
CA TYR A 262 -9.10 20.27 7.73
C TYR A 262 -10.55 20.66 8.01
N GLY A 263 -10.80 21.41 9.09
CA GLY A 263 -12.15 21.83 9.46
C GLY A 263 -12.84 22.57 8.32
N GLY A 264 -14.04 22.10 7.94
CA GLY A 264 -14.85 22.71 6.88
C GLY A 264 -14.43 22.41 5.44
N MET A 265 -13.38 21.64 5.21
CA MET A 265 -12.99 21.20 3.86
C MET A 265 -13.92 20.09 3.37
N SER A 266 -14.30 20.16 2.08
CA SER A 266 -15.00 19.08 1.40
C SER A 266 -14.04 17.92 1.06
N GLU A 267 -14.59 16.73 0.78
CA GLU A 267 -13.82 15.54 0.39
C GLU A 267 -12.93 15.82 -0.86
N GLY A 268 -13.45 16.57 -1.83
CA GLY A 268 -12.65 16.99 -3.00
C GLY A 268 -11.54 17.97 -2.65
N GLN A 269 -11.77 18.89 -1.72
CA GLN A 269 -10.71 19.79 -1.23
C GLN A 269 -9.61 19.02 -0.49
N ILE A 270 -9.97 17.98 0.26
CA ILE A 270 -9.00 17.10 0.94
C ILE A 270 -8.17 16.34 -0.10
N GLN A 271 -8.80 15.80 -1.17
CA GLN A 271 -8.08 15.16 -2.27
C GLN A 271 -7.09 16.12 -2.97
N MET A 272 -7.51 17.35 -3.26
CA MET A 272 -6.62 18.37 -3.85
C MET A 272 -5.47 18.73 -2.91
N ASP A 273 -5.75 18.81 -1.62
CA ASP A 273 -4.72 19.08 -0.61
C ASP A 273 -3.72 17.94 -0.46
N PHE A 274 -4.17 16.69 -0.60
CA PHE A 274 -3.26 15.53 -0.65
C PHE A 274 -2.27 15.64 -1.82
N VAL A 275 -2.74 16.02 -3.02
CA VAL A 275 -1.86 16.24 -4.18
C VAL A 275 -0.85 17.35 -3.90
N TYR A 276 -1.29 18.47 -3.33
CA TYR A 276 -0.41 19.56 -2.92
C TYR A 276 0.64 19.10 -1.89
N ASN A 277 0.21 18.39 -0.86
CA ASN A 277 1.07 17.82 0.17
C ASN A 277 2.14 16.90 -0.42
N CYS A 278 1.77 16.02 -1.34
CA CYS A 278 2.74 15.16 -2.04
C CYS A 278 3.80 15.97 -2.81
N CYS A 279 3.41 17.05 -3.46
CA CYS A 279 4.38 17.93 -4.13
C CYS A 279 5.33 18.61 -3.13
N VAL A 280 4.81 19.05 -1.98
CA VAL A 280 5.62 19.65 -0.90
C VAL A 280 6.60 18.62 -0.32
N ALA A 281 6.13 17.44 0.06
CA ALA A 281 6.96 16.37 0.63
C ALA A 281 8.02 15.87 -0.36
N ALA A 282 7.66 15.73 -1.63
CA ALA A 282 8.58 15.34 -2.69
C ALA A 282 9.59 16.44 -3.02
N GLN A 283 9.24 17.72 -2.87
CA GLN A 283 9.91 18.89 -3.44
C GLN A 283 10.02 18.78 -4.98
N VAL A 284 8.94 18.30 -5.59
CA VAL A 284 8.79 18.05 -7.03
C VAL A 284 7.37 18.38 -7.44
N ASN A 285 7.21 18.97 -8.63
CA ASN A 285 5.89 19.15 -9.23
C ASN A 285 5.40 17.80 -9.78
N LEU A 286 4.45 17.16 -9.07
CA LEU A 286 3.85 15.86 -9.39
C LEU A 286 2.52 15.96 -10.14
N LEU A 287 2.12 17.15 -10.59
CA LEU A 287 0.81 17.35 -11.24
C LEU A 287 0.58 16.39 -12.40
N ASP A 288 1.59 16.18 -13.28
CA ASP A 288 1.47 15.29 -14.44
C ASP A 288 1.22 13.82 -14.03
N PHE A 289 1.79 13.38 -12.91
CA PHE A 289 1.54 12.05 -12.35
C PHE A 289 0.09 11.93 -11.85
N PHE A 290 -0.37 12.88 -11.05
CA PHE A 290 -1.73 12.85 -10.50
C PHE A 290 -2.81 13.08 -11.56
N GLU A 291 -2.50 13.86 -12.62
CA GLU A 291 -3.39 14.02 -13.76
C GLU A 291 -3.58 12.69 -14.51
N LYS A 292 -2.52 11.95 -14.82
CA LYS A 292 -2.59 10.61 -15.42
C LYS A 292 -3.38 9.64 -14.58
N TRP A 293 -3.22 9.69 -13.26
CA TRP A 293 -3.95 8.84 -12.32
C TRP A 293 -5.36 9.31 -11.99
N GLY A 294 -5.88 10.32 -12.71
CA GLY A 294 -7.26 10.77 -12.60
C GLY A 294 -7.64 11.49 -11.31
N PHE A 295 -6.66 11.89 -10.46
CA PHE A 295 -6.94 12.69 -9.27
C PHE A 295 -7.42 14.10 -9.62
N LEU A 296 -7.01 14.63 -10.76
CA LEU A 296 -7.35 15.97 -11.26
C LEU A 296 -8.52 15.94 -12.25
N THR A 297 -9.13 14.79 -12.48
CA THR A 297 -10.32 14.65 -13.33
C THR A 297 -11.54 15.14 -12.56
N PRO A 298 -12.29 16.12 -13.08
CA PRO A 298 -13.54 16.58 -12.43
C PRO A 298 -14.51 15.43 -12.21
N VAL A 299 -15.11 15.39 -11.02
CA VAL A 299 -16.07 14.36 -10.60
C VAL A 299 -17.06 14.95 -9.61
N ASP A 300 -18.31 14.50 -9.68
CA ASP A 300 -19.38 14.82 -8.71
C ASP A 300 -20.19 13.56 -8.49
N ARG A 301 -19.90 12.84 -7.41
CA ARG A 301 -20.55 11.56 -7.11
C ARG A 301 -20.65 11.26 -5.64
N SER A 302 -21.72 10.57 -5.26
CA SER A 302 -21.86 9.99 -3.93
C SER A 302 -21.08 8.69 -3.84
N ILE A 303 -20.28 8.53 -2.80
CA ILE A 303 -19.51 7.33 -2.51
C ILE A 303 -19.92 6.81 -1.14
N GLU A 304 -20.19 5.50 -1.06
CA GLU A 304 -20.41 4.78 0.18
C GLU A 304 -19.08 4.14 0.62
N ASP A 305 -18.59 4.53 1.81
CA ASP A 305 -17.32 4.06 2.39
C ASP A 305 -17.44 4.17 3.92
N TYR A 306 -18.18 3.23 4.56
CA TYR A 306 -18.64 3.25 5.97
C TYR A 306 -19.56 4.42 6.32
N ASP A 307 -19.56 5.47 5.56
CA ASP A 307 -20.46 6.61 5.55
C ASP A 307 -20.71 6.98 4.09
N THR A 308 -21.78 7.72 3.81
CA THR A 308 -22.09 8.18 2.45
C THR A 308 -21.81 9.66 2.34
N LYS A 309 -20.83 10.02 1.52
CA LYS A 309 -20.46 11.40 1.25
C LYS A 309 -20.29 11.67 -0.24
N THR A 310 -20.34 12.94 -0.60
CA THR A 310 -20.10 13.38 -1.98
C THR A 310 -18.64 13.74 -2.18
N LEU A 311 -17.96 13.05 -3.11
CA LEU A 311 -16.72 13.51 -3.67
C LEU A 311 -17.01 14.44 -4.84
N LYS A 312 -16.67 15.71 -4.67
CA LYS A 312 -16.82 16.72 -5.72
C LYS A 312 -15.49 17.40 -5.97
N VAL A 313 -14.94 17.20 -7.18
CA VAL A 313 -13.77 17.88 -7.72
C VAL A 313 -14.22 18.69 -8.93
N THR A 314 -14.00 20.00 -8.91
CA THR A 314 -14.37 20.90 -9.99
C THR A 314 -13.13 21.35 -10.77
N GLU A 315 -13.30 21.83 -12.00
CA GLU A 315 -12.21 22.43 -12.77
C GLU A 315 -11.56 23.62 -12.03
N GLU A 316 -12.36 24.42 -11.34
CA GLU A 316 -11.86 25.54 -10.55
C GLU A 316 -10.92 25.08 -9.41
N MET A 317 -11.30 24.02 -8.69
CA MET A 317 -10.43 23.44 -7.64
C MET A 317 -9.12 22.92 -8.22
N VAL A 318 -9.16 22.30 -9.38
CA VAL A 318 -7.97 21.81 -10.10
C VAL A 318 -7.08 22.97 -10.54
N ASP A 319 -7.65 24.03 -11.09
CA ASP A 319 -6.91 25.22 -11.51
C ASP A 319 -6.27 25.95 -10.34
N GLU A 320 -6.98 26.06 -9.20
CA GLU A 320 -6.42 26.58 -7.96
C GLU A 320 -5.25 25.74 -7.44
N LEU A 321 -5.40 24.41 -7.45
CA LEU A 321 -4.33 23.50 -7.07
C LEU A 321 -3.10 23.67 -7.98
N LYS A 322 -3.30 23.68 -9.32
CA LYS A 322 -2.21 23.86 -10.29
C LYS A 322 -1.44 25.17 -10.00
N LYS A 323 -2.13 26.26 -9.78
CA LYS A 323 -1.50 27.54 -9.40
C LYS A 323 -0.73 27.46 -8.08
N LYS A 324 -1.29 26.80 -7.06
CA LYS A 324 -0.62 26.60 -5.75
C LYS A 324 0.67 25.79 -5.90
N VAL A 325 0.64 24.71 -6.69
CA VAL A 325 1.82 23.87 -6.92
C VAL A 325 2.88 24.61 -7.77
N GLU A 326 2.47 25.33 -8.80
CA GLU A 326 3.37 26.14 -9.61
C GLU A 326 4.09 27.23 -8.76
N ASN A 327 3.39 27.84 -7.81
CA ASN A 327 3.96 28.83 -6.89
C ASN A 327 5.01 28.25 -5.92
N LEU A 328 5.08 26.91 -5.75
CA LEU A 328 6.16 26.28 -5.02
C LEU A 328 7.51 26.38 -5.74
N GLY A 329 7.49 26.61 -7.06
CA GLY A 329 8.71 26.71 -7.85
C GLY A 329 9.49 25.40 -8.02
N TYR A 330 8.83 24.25 -7.77
CA TYR A 330 9.47 22.96 -7.94
C TYR A 330 9.44 22.49 -9.40
N ASP A 331 10.55 21.91 -9.84
CA ASP A 331 10.65 21.34 -11.18
C ASP A 331 9.77 20.09 -11.32
N LYS A 332 9.26 19.87 -12.54
CA LYS A 332 8.65 18.59 -12.93
C LYS A 332 9.71 17.51 -13.09
N LEU A 333 9.33 16.25 -12.84
CA LEU A 333 10.17 15.12 -13.18
C LEU A 333 10.37 15.04 -14.70
N GLN A 334 11.62 14.92 -15.12
CA GLN A 334 12.00 14.83 -16.53
C GLN A 334 12.52 13.42 -16.85
N ASN A 335 12.22 12.96 -18.05
CA ASN A 335 12.71 11.69 -18.57
C ASN A 335 12.43 10.53 -17.59
N ILE A 336 11.16 10.36 -17.24
CA ILE A 336 10.69 9.30 -16.36
C ILE A 336 9.23 8.95 -16.67
N ALA A 337 8.93 7.67 -16.71
CA ALA A 337 7.57 7.14 -16.79
C ALA A 337 7.11 6.69 -15.38
N LEU A 338 6.93 7.67 -14.48
CA LEU A 338 6.65 7.38 -13.07
C LEU A 338 5.36 6.55 -12.91
N GLU A 339 4.37 6.77 -13.76
CA GLU A 339 3.10 6.04 -13.79
C GLU A 339 3.26 4.54 -14.04
N TYR A 340 4.42 4.10 -14.55
CA TYR A 340 4.68 2.70 -14.88
C TYR A 340 5.66 2.00 -13.93
N ILE A 341 6.11 2.67 -12.86
CA ILE A 341 6.93 2.00 -11.84
C ILE A 341 6.13 0.91 -11.15
N SER A 342 6.74 -0.26 -10.95
CA SER A 342 6.14 -1.41 -10.27
C SER A 342 7.17 -2.13 -9.40
N ASP A 343 6.72 -3.08 -8.57
CA ASP A 343 7.61 -3.86 -7.72
C ASP A 343 8.64 -4.67 -8.52
N ASN A 344 8.29 -5.10 -9.74
CA ASN A 344 9.23 -5.81 -10.62
C ASN A 344 10.20 -4.89 -11.36
N THR A 345 9.91 -3.60 -11.50
CA THR A 345 10.67 -2.71 -12.40
C THR A 345 11.33 -1.52 -11.72
N TRP A 346 11.08 -1.28 -10.42
CA TRP A 346 11.58 -0.09 -9.71
C TRP A 346 13.11 0.08 -9.79
N GLU A 347 13.89 -1.01 -9.84
CA GLU A 347 15.35 -0.93 -9.95
C GLU A 347 15.80 -0.29 -11.26
N LEU A 348 15.02 -0.44 -12.35
CA LEU A 348 15.31 0.20 -13.64
C LEU A 348 15.26 1.73 -13.56
N TYR A 349 14.54 2.28 -12.58
CA TYR A 349 14.45 3.74 -12.41
C TYR A 349 15.68 4.38 -11.80
N LYS A 350 16.57 3.59 -11.15
CA LYS A 350 17.84 4.09 -10.61
C LYS A 350 18.77 4.61 -11.71
N ASN A 351 18.92 3.85 -12.78
CA ASN A 351 19.87 4.14 -13.85
C ASN A 351 19.19 4.39 -15.22
N LYS A 352 17.90 4.14 -15.32
CA LYS A 352 17.05 4.31 -16.51
C LYS A 352 17.70 3.75 -17.78
N PRO A 353 18.07 2.46 -17.82
CA PRO A 353 18.72 1.85 -18.96
C PRO A 353 17.81 1.91 -20.19
N GLU A 354 18.41 1.96 -21.37
CA GLU A 354 17.66 1.85 -22.62
C GLU A 354 17.02 0.46 -22.75
N VAL A 355 15.89 0.41 -23.43
CA VAL A 355 15.26 -0.86 -23.81
C VAL A 355 16.19 -1.63 -24.71
N ILE A 356 16.39 -2.91 -24.43
CA ILE A 356 17.07 -3.84 -25.34
C ILE A 356 16.01 -4.54 -26.17
N SER A 357 16.06 -4.36 -27.49
CA SER A 357 15.11 -4.95 -28.41
C SER A 357 15.28 -6.46 -28.52
N GLY A 358 14.17 -7.16 -28.46
CA GLY A 358 14.08 -8.60 -28.70
C GLY A 358 13.58 -8.93 -30.12
N THR A 359 12.85 -10.04 -30.23
CA THR A 359 12.21 -10.45 -31.48
C THR A 359 10.89 -9.70 -31.71
N ASN A 360 10.37 -9.77 -32.93
CA ASN A 360 9.00 -9.33 -33.20
C ASN A 360 8.01 -10.08 -32.28
N ALA A 361 7.00 -9.38 -31.84
CA ALA A 361 5.91 -9.99 -31.11
C ALA A 361 5.08 -10.91 -32.02
N THR A 362 4.54 -11.97 -31.47
CA THR A 362 3.57 -12.84 -32.15
C THR A 362 2.21 -12.67 -31.53
N ARG A 363 1.15 -12.85 -32.32
CA ARG A 363 -0.23 -12.69 -31.87
C ARG A 363 -1.05 -13.95 -32.14
N SER A 364 -1.87 -14.31 -31.17
CA SER A 364 -2.89 -15.35 -31.33
C SER A 364 -4.23 -14.83 -30.74
N GLY A 365 -5.16 -14.50 -31.61
CA GLY A 365 -6.37 -13.77 -31.16
C GLY A 365 -6.03 -12.43 -30.55
N ASN A 366 -6.39 -12.22 -29.30
CA ASN A 366 -6.09 -11.01 -28.51
C ASN A 366 -4.84 -11.16 -27.64
N THR A 367 -4.20 -12.31 -27.67
CA THR A 367 -3.00 -12.59 -26.87
C THR A 367 -1.74 -12.23 -27.64
N ILE A 368 -0.91 -11.39 -27.05
CA ILE A 368 0.38 -10.95 -27.55
C ILE A 368 1.47 -11.68 -26.78
N THR A 369 2.45 -12.25 -27.50
CA THR A 369 3.64 -12.87 -26.93
C THR A 369 4.87 -12.11 -27.39
N ILE A 370 5.69 -11.68 -26.45
CA ILE A 370 6.90 -10.85 -26.65
C ILE A 370 8.08 -11.64 -26.11
N LYS A 371 9.20 -11.68 -26.83
CA LYS A 371 10.39 -12.45 -26.42
C LYS A 371 11.65 -11.63 -26.47
N ASN A 372 12.50 -11.83 -25.47
CA ASN A 372 13.87 -11.31 -25.37
C ASN A 372 13.97 -9.76 -25.28
N TRP A 373 12.88 -9.08 -24.99
CA TRP A 373 12.91 -7.66 -24.68
C TRP A 373 13.33 -7.45 -23.23
N GLN A 374 14.20 -6.48 -22.95
CA GLN A 374 14.71 -6.23 -21.60
C GLN A 374 14.61 -4.72 -21.26
N ASN A 375 14.65 -4.42 -19.98
CA ASN A 375 14.54 -3.06 -19.42
C ASN A 375 13.20 -2.37 -19.77
N VAL A 376 12.14 -3.15 -19.91
CA VAL A 376 10.80 -2.68 -20.21
C VAL A 376 9.99 -2.53 -18.93
N VAL A 377 9.43 -1.34 -18.70
CA VAL A 377 8.57 -1.09 -17.53
C VAL A 377 7.09 -1.28 -17.84
N ALA A 378 6.72 -1.05 -19.10
CA ALA A 378 5.36 -1.29 -19.58
C ALA A 378 5.35 -1.58 -21.09
N TYR A 379 4.31 -2.28 -21.55
CA TYR A 379 3.96 -2.43 -22.95
C TYR A 379 2.70 -1.64 -23.24
N GLU A 380 2.77 -0.69 -24.16
CA GLU A 380 1.64 0.14 -24.59
C GLU A 380 1.12 -0.34 -25.94
N VAL A 381 -0.18 -0.56 -26.03
CA VAL A 381 -0.89 -0.70 -27.31
C VAL A 381 -1.57 0.63 -27.63
N LYS A 382 -1.33 1.15 -28.82
CA LYS A 382 -1.91 2.42 -29.29
C LYS A 382 -2.64 2.23 -30.61
N ASP A 383 -3.72 3.02 -30.78
CA ASP A 383 -4.42 3.11 -32.05
C ASP A 383 -3.64 3.99 -33.06
N GLN A 384 -4.19 4.11 -34.25
CA GLN A 384 -3.61 4.95 -35.35
C GLN A 384 -3.50 6.44 -34.99
N THR A 385 -4.24 6.93 -34.00
CA THR A 385 -4.18 8.32 -33.52
C THR A 385 -3.11 8.53 -32.45
N GLY A 386 -2.52 7.44 -31.97
CA GLY A 386 -1.58 7.44 -30.86
C GLY A 386 -2.23 7.36 -29.48
N LYS A 387 -3.55 7.19 -29.41
CA LYS A 387 -4.28 7.01 -28.14
C LYS A 387 -3.99 5.64 -27.57
N LEU A 388 -3.79 5.56 -26.25
CA LEU A 388 -3.67 4.29 -25.53
C LEU A 388 -4.93 3.47 -25.64
N VAL A 389 -4.79 2.20 -25.98
CA VAL A 389 -5.86 1.19 -26.05
C VAL A 389 -5.72 0.15 -24.95
N PHE A 390 -4.47 -0.19 -24.61
CA PHE A 390 -4.17 -1.16 -23.56
C PHE A 390 -2.74 -0.95 -23.03
N VAL A 391 -2.54 -1.23 -21.76
CA VAL A 391 -1.22 -1.23 -21.12
C VAL A 391 -1.04 -2.52 -20.31
N SER A 392 0.09 -3.20 -20.50
CA SER A 392 0.51 -4.32 -19.67
C SER A 392 1.81 -3.98 -18.94
N SER A 393 1.98 -4.54 -17.75
CA SER A 393 3.25 -4.42 -17.02
C SER A 393 4.39 -5.11 -17.77
N GLY A 394 5.58 -4.50 -17.73
CA GLY A 394 6.82 -5.15 -18.11
C GLY A 394 7.27 -6.12 -17.02
N GLU A 395 8.06 -7.09 -17.43
CA GLU A 395 8.79 -7.95 -16.52
C GLU A 395 10.26 -7.59 -16.53
N THR A 396 10.90 -7.74 -15.39
CA THR A 396 12.34 -7.56 -15.30
C THR A 396 13.08 -8.70 -15.98
N THR A 397 14.33 -8.51 -16.14
CA THR A 397 15.40 -9.31 -16.75
C THR A 397 15.38 -10.82 -16.57
N SER A 398 14.52 -11.40 -15.74
CA SER A 398 14.45 -12.85 -15.50
C SER A 398 13.53 -13.61 -16.45
N SER A 399 12.59 -12.93 -17.11
CA SER A 399 11.68 -13.56 -18.08
C SER A 399 12.15 -13.29 -19.50
N THR A 400 12.39 -14.34 -20.26
CA THR A 400 12.68 -14.23 -21.70
C THR A 400 11.43 -14.08 -22.55
N THR A 401 10.25 -14.20 -21.94
CA THR A 401 8.96 -14.17 -22.62
C THR A 401 7.94 -13.42 -21.76
N ASP A 402 7.37 -12.37 -22.32
CA ASP A 402 6.22 -11.66 -21.79
C ASP A 402 4.98 -12.01 -22.59
N MET A 403 3.86 -12.15 -21.92
CA MET A 403 2.58 -12.45 -22.55
C MET A 403 1.46 -11.68 -21.84
N PHE A 404 0.58 -11.10 -22.62
CA PHE A 404 -0.63 -10.47 -22.12
C PHE A 404 -1.77 -10.60 -23.13
N THR A 405 -3.01 -10.47 -22.65
CA THR A 405 -4.21 -10.53 -23.47
C THR A 405 -4.95 -9.20 -23.39
N LEU A 406 -5.30 -8.62 -24.53
CA LEU A 406 -6.13 -7.42 -24.55
C LEU A 406 -7.56 -7.75 -24.09
N SER A 407 -8.16 -6.84 -23.33
CA SER A 407 -9.56 -6.94 -22.95
C SER A 407 -10.55 -6.79 -24.14
N GLY A 408 -10.09 -6.18 -25.25
CA GLY A 408 -10.83 -6.01 -26.49
C GLY A 408 -10.18 -6.69 -27.70
N ASN A 409 -10.81 -6.64 -28.85
CA ASN A 409 -10.26 -7.21 -30.07
C ASN A 409 -9.06 -6.41 -30.57
N TRP A 410 -8.05 -7.14 -31.08
CA TRP A 410 -6.93 -6.52 -31.78
C TRP A 410 -7.38 -5.94 -33.13
N ASP A 411 -7.04 -4.67 -33.36
CA ASP A 411 -7.20 -4.02 -34.66
C ASP A 411 -5.86 -3.99 -35.41
N SER A 412 -5.90 -4.15 -36.73
CA SER A 412 -4.70 -4.18 -37.57
C SER A 412 -3.94 -2.85 -37.61
N SER A 413 -4.59 -1.75 -37.23
CA SER A 413 -3.98 -0.42 -37.11
C SER A 413 -3.23 -0.20 -35.80
N TYR A 414 -3.40 -1.13 -34.82
CA TYR A 414 -2.74 -0.98 -33.52
C TYR A 414 -1.23 -1.18 -33.62
N LYS A 415 -0.52 -0.39 -32.83
CA LYS A 415 0.91 -0.49 -32.65
C LYS A 415 1.27 -0.82 -31.22
N LEU A 416 2.28 -1.67 -31.06
CA LEU A 416 2.81 -2.09 -29.79
C LEU A 416 4.15 -1.39 -29.51
N TYR A 417 4.32 -0.92 -28.28
CA TYR A 417 5.54 -0.26 -27.82
C TYR A 417 6.06 -0.83 -26.51
N ALA A 418 7.36 -1.01 -26.41
CA ALA A 418 8.07 -1.18 -25.16
C ALA A 418 8.43 0.20 -24.59
N VAL A 419 8.16 0.43 -23.32
CA VAL A 419 8.43 1.68 -22.61
C VAL A 419 9.59 1.47 -21.63
N SER A 420 10.60 2.33 -21.69
CA SER A 420 11.69 2.38 -20.71
C SER A 420 11.32 3.17 -19.46
N ALA A 421 12.07 3.01 -18.37
CA ALA A 421 11.93 3.83 -17.16
C ALA A 421 12.09 5.35 -17.45
N ALA A 422 12.86 5.72 -18.49
CA ALA A 422 12.99 7.09 -18.96
C ALA A 422 11.77 7.60 -19.74
N GLY A 423 10.76 6.75 -19.99
CA GLY A 423 9.57 7.09 -20.77
C GLY A 423 9.77 7.07 -22.29
N LYS A 424 10.91 6.57 -22.78
CA LYS A 424 11.15 6.36 -24.20
C LYS A 424 10.39 5.13 -24.69
N ARG A 425 9.77 5.26 -25.87
CA ARG A 425 8.96 4.22 -26.50
C ARG A 425 9.68 3.64 -27.69
N THR A 426 9.81 2.31 -27.74
CA THR A 426 10.41 1.59 -28.86
C THR A 426 9.33 0.70 -29.45
N GLU A 427 9.01 0.87 -30.75
CA GLU A 427 7.99 0.08 -31.44
C GLU A 427 8.41 -1.39 -31.53
N ILE A 428 7.49 -2.29 -31.24
CA ILE A 428 7.64 -3.73 -31.39
C ILE A 428 6.78 -4.17 -32.56
N PRO A 429 7.38 -4.63 -33.69
CA PRO A 429 6.59 -5.15 -34.80
C PRO A 429 5.79 -6.39 -34.34
N VAL A 430 4.50 -6.45 -34.71
CA VAL A 430 3.60 -7.57 -34.39
C VAL A 430 3.38 -8.39 -35.64
N GLY A 431 3.83 -9.65 -35.63
CA GLY A 431 3.54 -10.64 -36.65
C GLY A 431 2.21 -11.36 -36.40
N ASN A 432 1.59 -11.84 -37.47
CA ASN A 432 0.40 -12.69 -37.41
C ASN A 432 0.75 -14.11 -36.93
#